data_d42f4818a1ede2157cff7fcf4d1e1b72
#
_entry.id   d42f4818a1ede2157cff7fcf4d1e1b72
#
_cell.length_a   1.000
_cell.length_b   1.000
_cell.length_c   1.000
_cell.angle_alpha   90.00
_cell.angle_beta   90.00
_cell.angle_gamma   90.00
#
_symmetry.space_group_name_H-M   'P 1'
#
loop_
_entity.id
_entity.type
_entity.pdbx_description
1 polymer ?
#
loop_
_entity_poly.entity_id
_entity_poly.type
_entity_poly.pdbx_seq_one_letter_code
_entity_poly.pdbx_strand_id
1 'polypeptide(L)'
;MLRDAGIVDPAQGLGYWLGIAGATMMLFLLLYPLRKKMSWLGVFGSIRNWFQIHVVLGLLGPLLVLYHCNFSLGSFNSQVALYCMLLVAGSGVFGLHFYSRIHRGLNGNKISLQELQDEMAETMKANHGLAALMPNLISRLEILSAELQGDEITRSIGIARSLAWTLKQGVVRFKLRRIAKKELRARAAVSAVIARDIKRLRRAANRHINGHVRQMGRVAQFSLYERLFSLWHVFHLPLFLMLVLSACMHVLAVHMY
;
A
#
# COMPACT_ATOMS: atom_id res chain seq x y z
N MET A 1 23.73 2.94 29.93
CA MET A 1 23.52 1.86 30.92
C MET A 1 23.87 0.46 30.41
N LEU A 2 23.44 -0.01 29.26
CA LEU A 2 23.94 -1.30 28.69
C LEU A 2 25.31 -1.18 28.02
N ARG A 3 25.70 0.03 27.63
CA ARG A 3 26.95 0.35 26.95
C ARG A 3 28.18 0.23 27.88
N ASP A 4 28.00 0.46 29.14
CA ASP A 4 29.08 0.46 30.13
C ASP A 4 29.31 -0.90 30.82
N ALA A 5 28.40 -1.87 30.55
CA ALA A 5 28.48 -3.18 31.21
C ALA A 5 29.35 -4.21 30.48
N GLY A 6 29.91 -3.88 29.27
CA GLY A 6 30.83 -4.78 28.56
C GLY A 6 30.18 -6.12 28.10
N ILE A 7 28.85 -6.22 28.15
CA ILE A 7 28.11 -7.47 27.98
C ILE A 7 28.09 -7.93 26.52
N VAL A 8 28.23 -7.01 25.56
CA VAL A 8 28.19 -7.32 24.13
C VAL A 8 29.41 -6.71 23.44
N ASP A 9 30.46 -7.53 23.25
CA ASP A 9 31.61 -7.19 22.42
C ASP A 9 31.39 -7.69 20.99
N PRO A 10 31.45 -6.83 19.95
CA PRO A 10 31.30 -7.25 18.56
C PRO A 10 32.31 -8.29 18.10
N ALA A 11 33.53 -8.29 18.70
CA ALA A 11 34.61 -9.17 18.30
C ALA A 11 34.57 -10.53 18.99
N GLN A 12 33.86 -10.67 20.11
CA GLN A 12 33.93 -11.87 20.92
C GLN A 12 32.59 -12.23 21.57
N GLY A 13 32.44 -13.51 21.92
CA GLY A 13 31.31 -14.00 22.70
C GLY A 13 29.93 -13.79 22.04
N LEU A 14 28.99 -13.32 22.80
CA LEU A 14 27.60 -13.20 22.39
C LEU A 14 27.40 -12.18 21.26
N GLY A 15 28.16 -11.08 21.28
CA GLY A 15 28.09 -10.06 20.22
C GLY A 15 28.47 -10.60 18.85
N TYR A 16 29.55 -11.36 18.77
CA TYR A 16 29.98 -12.02 17.53
C TYR A 16 28.89 -12.94 16.96
N TRP A 17 28.29 -13.79 17.79
CA TRP A 17 27.22 -14.69 17.36
C TRP A 17 25.95 -13.98 16.91
N LEU A 18 25.62 -12.84 17.53
CA LEU A 18 24.51 -11.98 17.08
C LEU A 18 24.75 -11.44 15.67
N GLY A 19 26.00 -11.07 15.35
CA GLY A 19 26.39 -10.63 14.01
C GLY A 19 26.20 -11.74 12.97
N ILE A 20 26.68 -12.95 13.27
CA ILE A 20 26.52 -14.13 12.38
C ILE A 20 25.04 -14.47 12.20
N ALA A 21 24.28 -14.54 13.29
CA ALA A 21 22.86 -14.87 13.22
C ALA A 21 22.08 -13.83 12.41
N GLY A 22 22.33 -12.54 12.65
CA GLY A 22 21.72 -11.45 11.89
C GLY A 22 22.07 -11.47 10.40
N ALA A 23 23.35 -11.67 10.08
CA ALA A 23 23.82 -11.80 8.69
C ALA A 23 23.20 -13.02 7.99
N THR A 24 23.15 -14.17 8.67
CA THR A 24 22.52 -15.39 8.15
C THR A 24 21.03 -15.17 7.87
N MET A 25 20.30 -14.53 8.81
CA MET A 25 18.88 -14.18 8.58
C MET A 25 18.71 -13.26 7.38
N MET A 26 19.58 -12.27 7.20
CA MET A 26 19.55 -11.39 6.04
C MET A 26 19.87 -12.12 4.73
N LEU A 27 20.75 -13.12 4.72
CA LEU A 27 20.98 -14.00 3.55
C LEU A 27 19.74 -14.83 3.21
N PHE A 28 19.02 -15.35 4.22
CA PHE A 28 17.77 -16.07 3.99
C PHE A 28 16.68 -15.21 3.31
N LEU A 29 16.75 -13.88 3.39
CA LEU A 29 15.84 -12.98 2.65
C LEU A 29 15.93 -13.16 1.13
N LEU A 30 17.09 -13.58 0.62
CA LEU A 30 17.30 -13.92 -0.81
C LEU A 30 16.45 -15.09 -1.30
N LEU A 31 16.04 -15.97 -0.42
CA LEU A 31 15.24 -17.14 -0.78
C LEU A 31 13.83 -16.75 -1.26
N TYR A 32 13.26 -15.63 -0.76
CA TYR A 32 11.94 -15.21 -1.18
C TYR A 32 11.86 -14.79 -2.67
N PRO A 33 12.71 -13.89 -3.20
CA PRO A 33 12.72 -13.62 -4.63
C PRO A 33 13.12 -14.82 -5.47
N LEU A 34 13.99 -15.69 -4.96
CA LEU A 34 14.37 -16.94 -5.62
C LEU A 34 13.15 -17.87 -5.74
N ARG A 35 12.38 -18.05 -4.65
CA ARG A 35 11.12 -18.80 -4.64
C ARG A 35 10.11 -18.28 -5.68
N LYS A 36 10.06 -16.96 -5.89
CA LYS A 36 9.16 -16.36 -6.87
C LYS A 36 9.56 -16.67 -8.32
N LYS A 37 10.87 -16.87 -8.59
CA LYS A 37 11.40 -17.20 -9.93
C LYS A 37 11.47 -18.70 -10.20
N MET A 38 11.68 -19.53 -9.18
CA MET A 38 11.93 -20.96 -9.31
C MET A 38 10.72 -21.77 -8.84
N SER A 39 9.96 -22.34 -9.79
CA SER A 39 8.72 -23.08 -9.52
C SER A 39 8.92 -24.33 -8.64
N TRP A 40 10.09 -25.00 -8.71
CA TRP A 40 10.41 -26.20 -7.93
C TRP A 40 10.44 -25.93 -6.41
N LEU A 41 10.78 -24.71 -5.97
CA LEU A 41 10.67 -24.32 -4.56
C LEU A 41 9.20 -24.24 -4.08
N GLY A 42 8.23 -24.47 -4.97
CA GLY A 42 6.80 -24.53 -4.67
C GLY A 42 6.42 -25.62 -3.66
N VAL A 43 7.20 -26.68 -3.58
CA VAL A 43 7.01 -27.79 -2.64
C VAL A 43 7.15 -27.32 -1.18
N PHE A 44 7.92 -26.27 -0.91
CA PHE A 44 8.19 -25.77 0.45
C PHE A 44 7.17 -24.73 0.97
N GLY A 45 5.93 -24.77 0.49
CA GLY A 45 4.85 -23.97 1.04
C GLY A 45 4.35 -22.82 0.16
N SER A 46 3.30 -22.13 0.63
CA SER A 46 2.65 -21.06 -0.09
C SER A 46 3.52 -19.79 -0.17
N ILE A 47 3.38 -19.01 -1.25
CA ILE A 47 4.07 -17.72 -1.41
C ILE A 47 3.77 -16.77 -0.24
N ARG A 48 2.58 -16.88 0.35
CA ARG A 48 2.17 -16.09 1.51
C ARG A 48 3.06 -16.36 2.74
N ASN A 49 3.34 -17.64 3.03
CA ASN A 49 4.18 -18.02 4.16
C ASN A 49 5.62 -17.53 3.94
N TRP A 50 6.15 -17.67 2.73
CA TRP A 50 7.46 -17.16 2.37
C TRP A 50 7.56 -15.63 2.53
N PHE A 51 6.52 -14.91 2.16
CA PHE A 51 6.45 -13.46 2.38
C PHE A 51 6.44 -13.10 3.87
N GLN A 52 5.67 -13.83 4.69
CA GLN A 52 5.64 -13.61 6.14
C GLN A 52 7.01 -13.87 6.77
N ILE A 53 7.68 -14.97 6.41
CA ILE A 53 9.03 -15.29 6.85
C ILE A 53 10.00 -14.18 6.43
N HIS A 54 9.94 -13.72 5.18
CA HIS A 54 10.76 -12.61 4.68
C HIS A 54 10.57 -11.34 5.54
N VAL A 55 9.33 -10.97 5.88
CA VAL A 55 9.05 -9.80 6.73
C VAL A 55 9.63 -9.97 8.12
N VAL A 56 9.45 -11.14 8.75
CA VAL A 56 9.96 -11.42 10.11
C VAL A 56 11.49 -11.39 10.12
N LEU A 57 12.14 -12.08 9.19
CA LEU A 57 13.61 -12.08 9.10
C LEU A 57 14.16 -10.70 8.75
N GLY A 58 13.45 -9.94 7.90
CA GLY A 58 13.81 -8.58 7.51
C GLY A 58 13.72 -7.55 8.65
N LEU A 59 13.03 -7.87 9.75
CA LEU A 59 13.00 -7.07 10.96
C LEU A 59 13.97 -7.60 12.02
N LEU A 60 13.99 -8.93 12.25
CA LEU A 60 14.83 -9.55 13.27
C LEU A 60 16.31 -9.51 12.90
N GLY A 61 16.68 -9.75 11.62
CA GLY A 61 18.07 -9.71 11.17
C GLY A 61 18.76 -8.37 11.47
N PRO A 62 18.20 -7.24 10.99
CA PRO A 62 18.71 -5.90 11.33
C PRO A 62 18.76 -5.62 12.82
N LEU A 63 17.75 -6.08 13.59
CA LEU A 63 17.74 -5.91 15.04
C LEU A 63 18.93 -6.63 15.71
N LEU A 64 19.21 -7.86 15.31
CA LEU A 64 20.36 -8.62 15.84
C LEU A 64 21.70 -7.94 15.48
N VAL A 65 21.81 -7.40 14.26
CA VAL A 65 23.01 -6.65 13.86
C VAL A 65 23.17 -5.35 14.66
N LEU A 66 22.07 -4.65 14.97
CA LEU A 66 22.10 -3.47 15.85
C LEU A 66 22.63 -3.82 17.25
N TYR A 67 22.22 -4.95 17.81
CA TYR A 67 22.76 -5.45 19.07
C TYR A 67 24.21 -5.90 18.93
N HIS A 68 24.59 -6.54 17.81
CA HIS A 68 25.98 -6.90 17.52
C HIS A 68 26.91 -5.67 17.56
N CYS A 69 26.53 -4.58 16.90
CA CYS A 69 27.35 -3.36 16.91
C CYS A 69 27.17 -2.50 18.18
N ASN A 70 26.38 -2.97 19.14
CA ASN A 70 26.05 -2.25 20.38
C ASN A 70 25.61 -0.81 20.14
N PHE A 71 24.85 -0.58 19.06
CA PHE A 71 24.37 0.74 18.58
C PHE A 71 25.53 1.76 18.38
N SER A 72 26.75 1.28 18.19
CA SER A 72 27.90 2.14 17.94
C SER A 72 28.26 2.18 16.47
N LEU A 73 28.79 3.32 16.05
CA LEU A 73 29.34 3.52 14.72
C LEU A 73 30.81 3.07 14.74
N GLY A 74 31.09 1.91 14.15
CA GLY A 74 32.47 1.40 14.04
C GLY A 74 33.28 2.11 12.94
N SER A 75 34.14 1.36 12.25
CA SER A 75 34.90 1.84 11.09
C SER A 75 34.01 2.38 10.00
N PHE A 76 34.54 3.17 9.05
CA PHE A 76 33.81 3.71 7.91
C PHE A 76 33.05 2.61 7.12
N ASN A 77 33.72 1.48 6.90
CA ASN A 77 33.10 0.33 6.21
C ASN A 77 31.90 -0.26 6.98
N SER A 78 32.02 -0.37 8.32
CA SER A 78 30.91 -0.80 9.20
C SER A 78 29.74 0.19 9.15
N GLN A 79 30.01 1.49 9.10
CA GLN A 79 28.97 2.52 8.99
C GLN A 79 28.21 2.41 7.67
N VAL A 80 28.90 2.22 6.55
CA VAL A 80 28.25 2.05 5.23
C VAL A 80 27.33 0.82 5.24
N ALA A 81 27.81 -0.32 5.75
CA ALA A 81 27.01 -1.52 5.85
C ALA A 81 25.77 -1.33 6.74
N LEU A 82 25.94 -0.66 7.88
CA LEU A 82 24.86 -0.35 8.83
C LEU A 82 23.80 0.57 8.19
N TYR A 83 24.20 1.64 7.52
CA TYR A 83 23.26 2.56 6.87
C TYR A 83 22.52 1.89 5.71
N CYS A 84 23.21 1.10 4.88
CA CYS A 84 22.57 0.32 3.83
C CYS A 84 21.52 -0.63 4.40
N MET A 85 21.85 -1.33 5.49
CA MET A 85 20.93 -2.23 6.19
C MET A 85 19.70 -1.49 6.72
N LEU A 86 19.87 -0.36 7.39
CA LEU A 86 18.77 0.44 7.94
C LEU A 86 17.87 1.00 6.84
N LEU A 87 18.46 1.44 5.72
CA LEU A 87 17.69 1.92 4.56
C LEU A 87 16.85 0.81 3.94
N VAL A 88 17.42 -0.38 3.74
CA VAL A 88 16.70 -1.53 3.20
C VAL A 88 15.58 -1.97 4.14
N ALA A 89 15.87 -2.13 5.45
CA ALA A 89 14.87 -2.52 6.45
C ALA A 89 13.75 -1.48 6.55
N GLY A 90 14.09 -0.19 6.63
CA GLY A 90 13.12 0.91 6.64
C GLY A 90 12.25 0.92 5.39
N SER A 91 12.86 0.78 4.19
CA SER A 91 12.10 0.68 2.95
C SER A 91 11.18 -0.56 2.93
N GLY A 92 11.58 -1.68 3.55
CA GLY A 92 10.75 -2.88 3.71
C GLY A 92 9.47 -2.62 4.52
N VAL A 93 9.55 -1.81 5.59
CA VAL A 93 8.37 -1.39 6.37
C VAL A 93 7.39 -0.58 5.52
N PHE A 94 7.89 0.33 4.67
CA PHE A 94 7.03 1.05 3.71
C PHE A 94 6.38 0.08 2.71
N GLY A 95 7.14 -0.89 2.18
CA GLY A 95 6.62 -1.92 1.29
C GLY A 95 5.52 -2.75 1.94
N LEU A 96 5.69 -3.15 3.20
CA LEU A 96 4.68 -3.86 3.98
C LEU A 96 3.40 -3.02 4.16
N HIS A 97 3.53 -1.72 4.42
CA HIS A 97 2.39 -0.82 4.51
C HIS A 97 1.60 -0.78 3.20
N PHE A 98 2.27 -0.61 2.05
CA PHE A 98 1.59 -0.61 0.74
C PHE A 98 0.95 -1.97 0.44
N TYR A 99 1.68 -3.06 0.70
CA TYR A 99 1.17 -4.42 0.54
C TYR A 99 -0.12 -4.65 1.34
N SER A 100 -0.15 -4.24 2.62
CA SER A 100 -1.32 -4.39 3.48
C SER A 100 -2.55 -3.61 3.00
N ARG A 101 -2.34 -2.52 2.26
CA ARG A 101 -3.43 -1.71 1.67
C ARG A 101 -4.02 -2.31 0.40
N ILE A 102 -3.20 -3.05 -0.37
CA ILE A 102 -3.61 -3.73 -1.60
C ILE A 102 -4.31 -5.07 -1.28
N HIS A 103 -3.78 -5.79 -0.27
CA HIS A 103 -4.30 -7.09 0.14
C HIS A 103 -5.22 -6.93 1.36
N ARG A 104 -6.46 -6.51 1.13
CA ARG A 104 -7.49 -6.44 2.19
C ARG A 104 -8.44 -7.62 2.03
N GLY A 105 -8.47 -8.46 3.05
CA GLY A 105 -9.41 -9.56 3.20
C GLY A 105 -8.86 -10.57 4.20
N LEU A 106 -9.73 -11.26 4.93
CA LEU A 106 -9.39 -12.32 5.90
C LEU A 106 -8.50 -13.42 5.26
N ASN A 107 -8.61 -13.61 3.94
CA ASN A 107 -7.87 -14.63 3.19
C ASN A 107 -6.64 -14.10 2.43
N GLY A 108 -6.29 -12.81 2.55
CA GLY A 108 -5.15 -12.21 1.86
C GLY A 108 -5.27 -12.19 0.34
N ASN A 109 -6.47 -12.33 -0.21
CA ASN A 109 -6.71 -12.24 -1.65
C ASN A 109 -6.51 -10.80 -2.12
N LYS A 110 -5.79 -10.65 -3.23
CA LYS A 110 -5.65 -9.37 -3.92
C LYS A 110 -7.03 -9.03 -4.51
N ILE A 111 -7.68 -7.98 -3.98
CA ILE A 111 -8.85 -7.42 -4.64
C ILE A 111 -8.36 -6.85 -5.96
N SER A 112 -8.93 -7.27 -7.10
CA SER A 112 -8.54 -6.71 -8.38
C SER A 112 -9.20 -5.33 -8.56
N LEU A 113 -8.51 -4.44 -9.27
CA LEU A 113 -9.08 -3.15 -9.66
C LEU A 113 -10.40 -3.36 -10.43
N GLN A 114 -10.45 -4.41 -11.23
CA GLN A 114 -11.60 -4.79 -12.03
C GLN A 114 -12.81 -5.16 -11.17
N GLU A 115 -12.63 -5.97 -10.11
CA GLU A 115 -13.72 -6.28 -9.17
C GLU A 115 -14.30 -5.02 -8.50
N LEU A 116 -13.46 -4.05 -8.15
CA LEU A 116 -13.93 -2.79 -7.59
C LEU A 116 -14.69 -1.94 -8.61
N GLN A 117 -14.28 -1.99 -9.87
CA GLN A 117 -14.95 -1.28 -10.98
C GLN A 117 -16.28 -1.94 -11.32
N ASP A 118 -16.33 -3.28 -11.34
CA ASP A 118 -17.54 -4.05 -11.60
C ASP A 118 -18.59 -3.84 -10.48
N GLU A 119 -18.17 -3.89 -9.20
CA GLU A 119 -19.03 -3.55 -8.06
C GLU A 119 -19.62 -2.13 -8.19
N MET A 120 -18.81 -1.18 -8.67
CA MET A 120 -19.26 0.19 -8.90
C MET A 120 -20.28 0.27 -10.05
N ALA A 121 -20.04 -0.44 -11.15
CA ALA A 121 -20.95 -0.49 -12.30
C ALA A 121 -22.29 -1.17 -11.95
N GLU A 122 -22.26 -2.27 -11.19
CA GLU A 122 -23.48 -2.94 -10.70
C GLU A 122 -24.30 -2.04 -9.77
N THR A 123 -23.64 -1.32 -8.86
CA THR A 123 -24.31 -0.36 -7.98
C THR A 123 -25.01 0.75 -8.77
N MET A 124 -24.46 1.17 -9.91
CA MET A 124 -25.08 2.13 -10.82
C MET A 124 -26.31 1.54 -11.50
N LYS A 125 -26.22 0.32 -12.05
CA LYS A 125 -27.33 -0.37 -12.73
C LYS A 125 -28.51 -0.65 -11.80
N ALA A 126 -28.26 -1.00 -10.55
CA ALA A 126 -29.31 -1.31 -9.57
C ALA A 126 -30.19 -0.10 -9.20
N ASN A 127 -29.82 1.12 -9.58
CA ASN A 127 -30.52 2.35 -9.18
C ASN A 127 -31.36 3.00 -10.31
N HIS A 128 -31.99 2.19 -11.18
CA HIS A 128 -32.82 2.70 -12.28
C HIS A 128 -33.92 3.68 -11.84
N GLY A 129 -34.51 3.49 -10.65
CA GLY A 129 -35.53 4.42 -10.12
C GLY A 129 -34.97 5.82 -9.80
N LEU A 130 -33.72 5.90 -9.33
CA LEU A 130 -33.06 7.19 -9.10
C LEU A 130 -32.63 7.86 -10.42
N ALA A 131 -32.23 7.07 -11.42
CA ALA A 131 -31.87 7.58 -12.74
C ALA A 131 -33.08 8.27 -13.44
N ALA A 132 -34.27 7.67 -13.35
CA ALA A 132 -35.50 8.29 -13.88
C ALA A 132 -35.87 9.60 -13.16
N LEU A 133 -35.58 9.67 -11.84
CA LEU A 133 -35.92 10.85 -11.03
C LEU A 133 -34.83 11.95 -11.09
N MET A 134 -33.58 11.62 -11.33
CA MET A 134 -32.45 12.56 -11.26
C MET A 134 -31.42 12.27 -12.36
N PRO A 135 -31.76 12.48 -13.65
CA PRO A 135 -30.87 12.15 -14.77
C PRO A 135 -29.57 12.95 -14.77
N ASN A 136 -29.60 14.26 -14.42
CA ASN A 136 -28.39 15.08 -14.37
C ASN A 136 -27.45 14.66 -13.22
N LEU A 137 -27.99 14.15 -12.11
CA LEU A 137 -27.16 13.58 -11.05
C LEU A 137 -26.44 12.34 -11.54
N ILE A 138 -27.15 11.43 -12.18
CA ILE A 138 -26.58 10.15 -12.65
C ILE A 138 -25.54 10.40 -13.75
N SER A 139 -25.85 11.22 -14.77
CA SER A 139 -24.87 11.53 -15.81
C SER A 139 -23.60 12.19 -15.25
N ARG A 140 -23.72 13.00 -14.20
CA ARG A 140 -22.56 13.58 -13.55
C ARG A 140 -21.73 12.56 -12.76
N LEU A 141 -22.38 11.59 -12.14
CA LEU A 141 -21.70 10.46 -11.49
C LEU A 141 -20.96 9.58 -12.52
N GLU A 142 -21.58 9.31 -13.67
CA GLU A 142 -20.97 8.55 -14.77
C GLU A 142 -19.72 9.24 -15.33
N ILE A 143 -19.79 10.55 -15.60
CA ILE A 143 -18.62 11.33 -16.05
C ILE A 143 -17.48 11.25 -15.03
N LEU A 144 -17.79 11.45 -13.74
CA LEU A 144 -16.79 11.37 -12.68
C LEU A 144 -16.18 9.97 -12.54
N SER A 145 -16.98 8.91 -12.73
CA SER A 145 -16.47 7.53 -12.70
C SER A 145 -15.57 7.23 -13.92
N ALA A 146 -15.96 7.69 -15.11
CA ALA A 146 -15.16 7.57 -16.32
C ALA A 146 -13.81 8.32 -16.22
N GLU A 147 -13.80 9.50 -15.61
CA GLU A 147 -12.56 10.25 -15.35
C GLU A 147 -11.56 9.47 -14.45
N LEU A 148 -12.04 8.62 -13.55
CA LEU A 148 -11.19 7.78 -12.69
C LEU A 148 -10.75 6.48 -13.37
N GLN A 149 -11.52 6.00 -14.35
CA GLN A 149 -11.23 4.79 -15.11
C GLN A 149 -10.33 5.06 -16.33
N GLY A 150 -10.35 6.29 -16.86
CA GLY A 150 -9.55 6.71 -18.00
C GLY A 150 -8.07 6.88 -17.66
N ASP A 151 -7.23 6.26 -18.44
CA ASP A 151 -5.78 6.38 -18.62
C ASP A 151 -4.84 5.59 -17.71
N GLU A 152 -4.43 4.45 -18.26
CA GLU A 152 -3.16 3.79 -17.99
C GLU A 152 -1.93 4.58 -18.50
N ILE A 153 -2.11 5.69 -19.21
CA ILE A 153 -1.10 6.25 -20.12
C ILE A 153 0.08 6.94 -19.42
N THR A 154 -0.03 7.43 -18.19
CA THR A 154 1.13 8.05 -17.55
C THR A 154 1.12 7.82 -16.03
N ARG A 155 2.05 7.01 -15.54
CA ARG A 155 2.19 6.64 -14.11
C ARG A 155 2.18 7.84 -13.15
N SER A 156 2.87 8.93 -13.49
CA SER A 156 2.95 10.15 -12.67
C SER A 156 1.61 10.89 -12.59
N ILE A 157 0.92 11.05 -13.72
CA ILE A 157 -0.38 11.74 -13.80
C ILE A 157 -1.45 10.97 -12.99
N GLY A 158 -1.40 9.62 -13.01
CA GLY A 158 -2.32 8.79 -12.24
C GLY A 158 -2.17 8.92 -10.73
N ILE A 159 -0.94 9.07 -10.20
CA ILE A 159 -0.70 9.31 -8.77
C ILE A 159 -1.26 10.67 -8.36
N ALA A 160 -0.94 11.72 -9.10
CA ALA A 160 -1.44 13.07 -8.83
C ALA A 160 -2.98 13.13 -8.87
N ARG A 161 -3.61 12.46 -9.85
CA ARG A 161 -5.07 12.38 -9.98
C ARG A 161 -5.71 11.64 -8.80
N SER A 162 -5.16 10.50 -8.38
CA SER A 162 -5.65 9.72 -7.24
C SER A 162 -5.52 10.51 -5.93
N LEU A 163 -4.42 11.23 -5.74
CA LEU A 163 -4.21 12.09 -4.58
C LEU A 163 -5.18 13.29 -4.61
N ALA A 164 -5.31 13.97 -5.76
CA ALA A 164 -6.25 15.07 -5.95
C ALA A 164 -7.70 14.64 -5.70
N TRP A 165 -8.08 13.42 -6.13
CA TRP A 165 -9.40 12.87 -5.83
C TRP A 165 -9.63 12.71 -4.33
N THR A 166 -8.66 12.16 -3.61
CA THR A 166 -8.75 11.98 -2.15
C THR A 166 -9.00 13.31 -1.43
N LEU A 167 -8.35 14.39 -1.87
CA LEU A 167 -8.50 15.73 -1.31
C LEU A 167 -9.85 16.37 -1.71
N LYS A 168 -10.34 16.12 -2.92
CA LYS A 168 -11.55 16.75 -3.47
C LYS A 168 -12.86 16.07 -3.12
N GLN A 169 -12.86 14.91 -2.49
CA GLN A 169 -14.07 14.12 -2.18
C GLN A 169 -15.16 14.93 -1.46
N GLY A 170 -14.78 15.79 -0.51
CA GLY A 170 -15.72 16.66 0.22
C GLY A 170 -16.44 17.63 -0.71
N VAL A 171 -15.70 18.29 -1.58
CA VAL A 171 -16.22 19.26 -2.56
C VAL A 171 -17.13 18.57 -3.58
N VAL A 172 -16.73 17.39 -4.05
CA VAL A 172 -17.52 16.58 -5.00
C VAL A 172 -18.86 16.19 -4.36
N ARG A 173 -18.86 15.66 -3.13
CA ARG A 173 -20.10 15.34 -2.41
C ARG A 173 -21.01 16.55 -2.25
N PHE A 174 -20.45 17.70 -1.92
CA PHE A 174 -21.22 18.93 -1.77
C PHE A 174 -21.88 19.36 -3.09
N LYS A 175 -21.11 19.35 -4.20
CA LYS A 175 -21.63 19.69 -5.54
C LYS A 175 -22.76 18.73 -5.97
N LEU A 176 -22.55 17.42 -5.83
CA LEU A 176 -23.55 16.42 -6.18
C LEU A 176 -24.84 16.54 -5.36
N ARG A 177 -24.73 16.82 -4.04
CA ARG A 177 -25.91 17.08 -3.19
C ARG A 177 -26.65 18.34 -3.60
N ARG A 178 -25.98 19.36 -4.12
CA ARG A 178 -26.63 20.57 -4.65
C ARG A 178 -27.42 20.25 -5.92
N ILE A 179 -26.84 19.45 -6.83
CA ILE A 179 -27.52 19.00 -8.05
C ILE A 179 -28.78 18.20 -7.68
N ALA A 180 -28.63 17.18 -6.84
CA ALA A 180 -29.75 16.35 -6.38
C ALA A 180 -30.87 17.18 -5.74
N LYS A 181 -30.50 18.16 -4.89
CA LYS A 181 -31.48 19.07 -4.26
C LYS A 181 -32.22 19.91 -5.28
N LYS A 182 -31.54 20.43 -6.31
CA LYS A 182 -32.14 21.25 -7.39
C LYS A 182 -33.12 20.42 -8.21
N GLU A 183 -32.73 19.22 -8.65
CA GLU A 183 -33.58 18.32 -9.44
C GLU A 183 -34.82 17.86 -8.66
N LEU A 184 -34.66 17.44 -7.40
CA LEU A 184 -35.79 17.03 -6.57
C LEU A 184 -36.79 18.19 -6.34
N ARG A 185 -36.30 19.41 -6.16
CA ARG A 185 -37.18 20.59 -6.01
C ARG A 185 -37.97 20.89 -7.28
N ALA A 186 -37.30 20.82 -8.45
CA ALA A 186 -37.95 21.05 -9.72
C ALA A 186 -39.08 20.04 -9.97
N ARG A 187 -38.83 18.76 -9.67
CA ARG A 187 -39.86 17.71 -9.82
C ARG A 187 -40.96 17.77 -8.76
N ALA A 188 -40.65 18.19 -7.55
CA ALA A 188 -41.66 18.37 -6.51
C ALA A 188 -42.61 19.53 -6.81
N ALA A 189 -42.20 20.52 -7.61
CA ALA A 189 -43.05 21.59 -8.09
C ALA A 189 -44.11 21.10 -9.09
N VAL A 190 -43.86 19.99 -9.81
CA VAL A 190 -44.74 19.44 -10.82
C VAL A 190 -45.57 18.26 -10.29
N SER A 191 -45.10 17.56 -9.25
CA SER A 191 -45.75 16.33 -8.73
C SER A 191 -45.96 16.41 -7.21
N ALA A 192 -47.21 16.41 -6.80
CA ALA A 192 -47.60 16.41 -5.39
C ALA A 192 -47.12 15.15 -4.62
N VAL A 193 -47.03 14.01 -5.31
CA VAL A 193 -46.49 12.76 -4.75
C VAL A 193 -45.02 12.91 -4.38
N ILE A 194 -44.21 13.50 -5.26
CA ILE A 194 -42.79 13.75 -5.05
C ILE A 194 -42.62 14.80 -3.94
N ALA A 195 -43.44 15.83 -3.91
CA ALA A 195 -43.42 16.87 -2.87
C ALA A 195 -43.68 16.28 -1.49
N ARG A 196 -44.62 15.34 -1.35
CA ARG A 196 -44.93 14.65 -0.10
C ARG A 196 -43.75 13.83 0.43
N ASP A 197 -43.02 13.15 -0.45
CA ASP A 197 -41.92 12.25 -0.10
C ASP A 197 -40.52 12.87 -0.26
N ILE A 198 -40.42 14.17 -0.50
CA ILE A 198 -39.15 14.85 -0.81
C ILE A 198 -38.03 14.62 0.21
N LYS A 199 -38.38 14.56 1.50
CA LYS A 199 -37.40 14.29 2.59
C LYS A 199 -36.83 12.88 2.46
N ARG A 200 -37.67 11.87 2.15
CA ARG A 200 -37.29 10.48 1.98
C ARG A 200 -36.40 10.30 0.74
N LEU A 201 -36.81 10.89 -0.38
CA LEU A 201 -36.06 10.86 -1.64
C LEU A 201 -34.70 11.55 -1.51
N ARG A 202 -34.62 12.69 -0.82
CA ARG A 202 -33.36 13.38 -0.56
C ARG A 202 -32.41 12.54 0.30
N ARG A 203 -32.91 11.82 1.30
CA ARG A 203 -32.09 10.91 2.12
C ARG A 203 -31.57 9.75 1.25
N ALA A 204 -32.39 9.18 0.39
CA ALA A 204 -32.00 8.12 -0.54
C ALA A 204 -30.92 8.59 -1.51
N ALA A 205 -31.12 9.75 -2.17
CA ALA A 205 -30.13 10.37 -3.04
C ALA A 205 -28.79 10.63 -2.32
N ASN A 206 -28.83 11.17 -1.09
CA ASN A 206 -27.62 11.41 -0.31
C ASN A 206 -26.91 10.11 0.06
N ARG A 207 -27.63 9.03 0.38
CA ARG A 207 -27.03 7.70 0.63
C ARG A 207 -26.33 7.18 -0.62
N HIS A 208 -27.00 7.29 -1.78
CA HIS A 208 -26.46 6.88 -3.06
C HIS A 208 -25.19 7.66 -3.42
N ILE A 209 -25.22 9.00 -3.34
CA ILE A 209 -24.06 9.86 -3.57
C ILE A 209 -22.89 9.46 -2.65
N ASN A 210 -23.16 9.28 -1.36
CA ASN A 210 -22.12 8.91 -0.40
C ASN A 210 -21.53 7.52 -0.68
N GLY A 211 -22.38 6.55 -1.03
CA GLY A 211 -21.97 5.20 -1.42
C GLY A 211 -21.06 5.25 -2.64
N HIS A 212 -21.52 5.88 -3.70
CA HIS A 212 -20.80 5.97 -4.97
C HIS A 212 -19.47 6.71 -4.84
N VAL A 213 -19.44 7.91 -4.21
CA VAL A 213 -18.20 8.64 -3.97
C VAL A 213 -17.22 7.85 -3.10
N ARG A 214 -17.72 7.04 -2.16
CA ARG A 214 -16.89 6.14 -1.36
C ARG A 214 -16.29 5.01 -2.19
N GLN A 215 -17.06 4.42 -3.11
CA GLN A 215 -16.56 3.40 -4.04
C GLN A 215 -15.49 3.99 -4.97
N MET A 216 -15.74 5.15 -5.57
CA MET A 216 -14.75 5.89 -6.36
C MET A 216 -13.47 6.16 -5.56
N GLY A 217 -13.60 6.51 -4.28
CA GLY A 217 -12.47 6.70 -3.37
C GLY A 217 -11.67 5.41 -3.15
N ARG A 218 -12.33 4.26 -3.05
CA ARG A 218 -11.65 2.94 -2.95
C ARG A 218 -10.85 2.61 -4.21
N VAL A 219 -11.44 2.83 -5.38
CA VAL A 219 -10.77 2.64 -6.69
C VAL A 219 -9.53 3.54 -6.79
N ALA A 220 -9.68 4.83 -6.49
CA ALA A 220 -8.58 5.79 -6.55
C ALA A 220 -7.45 5.45 -5.55
N GLN A 221 -7.79 5.05 -4.32
CA GLN A 221 -6.81 4.63 -3.31
C GLN A 221 -6.11 3.34 -3.71
N PHE A 222 -6.84 2.35 -4.24
CA PHE A 222 -6.23 1.10 -4.70
C PHE A 222 -5.21 1.36 -5.79
N SER A 223 -5.57 2.12 -6.84
CA SER A 223 -4.67 2.50 -7.93
C SER A 223 -3.44 3.25 -7.42
N LEU A 224 -3.60 4.14 -6.44
CA LEU A 224 -2.50 4.84 -5.82
C LEU A 224 -1.52 3.88 -5.13
N TYR A 225 -2.03 3.01 -4.25
CA TYR A 225 -1.18 2.07 -3.51
C TYR A 225 -0.51 1.04 -4.43
N GLU A 226 -1.19 0.55 -5.47
CA GLU A 226 -0.60 -0.36 -6.43
C GLU A 226 0.59 0.28 -7.17
N ARG A 227 0.44 1.55 -7.58
CA ARG A 227 1.52 2.32 -8.23
C ARG A 227 2.68 2.62 -7.28
N LEU A 228 2.38 3.05 -6.05
CA LEU A 228 3.41 3.29 -5.04
C LEU A 228 4.17 2.01 -4.70
N PHE A 229 3.48 0.88 -4.64
CA PHE A 229 4.10 -0.42 -4.42
C PHE A 229 5.00 -0.85 -5.59
N SER A 230 4.58 -0.58 -6.83
CA SER A 230 5.41 -0.81 -8.02
C SER A 230 6.68 0.04 -8.01
N LEU A 231 6.57 1.35 -7.70
CA LEU A 231 7.72 2.25 -7.57
C LEU A 231 8.64 1.82 -6.43
N TRP A 232 8.08 1.43 -5.29
CA TRP A 232 8.86 0.94 -4.17
C TRP A 232 9.73 -0.26 -4.55
N HIS A 233 9.25 -1.21 -5.34
CA HIS A 233 10.07 -2.34 -5.81
C HIS A 233 11.29 -1.88 -6.63
N VAL A 234 11.13 -0.83 -7.45
CA VAL A 234 12.22 -0.27 -8.27
C VAL A 234 13.33 0.32 -7.39
N PHE A 235 12.97 0.90 -6.24
CA PHE A 235 13.96 1.47 -5.31
C PHE A 235 14.50 0.42 -4.31
N HIS A 236 13.67 -0.48 -3.84
CA HIS A 236 14.05 -1.48 -2.84
C HIS A 236 15.14 -2.44 -3.35
N LEU A 237 15.06 -2.85 -4.62
CA LEU A 237 16.01 -3.80 -5.21
C LEU A 237 17.45 -3.26 -5.28
N PRO A 238 17.72 -2.04 -5.80
CA PRO A 238 19.08 -1.45 -5.77
C PRO A 238 19.62 -1.27 -4.34
N LEU A 239 18.79 -0.81 -3.41
CA LEU A 239 19.19 -0.67 -2.00
C LEU A 239 19.61 -2.03 -1.41
N PHE A 240 18.88 -3.09 -1.73
CA PHE A 240 19.23 -4.43 -1.32
C PHE A 240 20.57 -4.91 -1.93
N LEU A 241 20.82 -4.64 -3.21
CA LEU A 241 22.11 -4.95 -3.83
C LEU A 241 23.27 -4.20 -3.16
N MET A 242 23.07 -2.93 -2.82
CA MET A 242 24.06 -2.14 -2.06
C MET A 242 24.31 -2.73 -0.67
N LEU A 243 23.27 -3.22 0.00
CA LEU A 243 23.42 -3.91 1.28
C LEU A 243 24.28 -5.17 1.13
N VAL A 244 24.01 -6.03 0.13
CA VAL A 244 24.77 -7.26 -0.10
C VAL A 244 26.26 -6.92 -0.35
N LEU A 245 26.55 -5.96 -1.23
CA LEU A 245 27.92 -5.55 -1.54
C LEU A 245 28.64 -4.99 -0.30
N SER A 246 28.00 -4.08 0.44
CA SER A 246 28.60 -3.47 1.63
C SER A 246 28.80 -4.49 2.76
N ALA A 247 27.88 -5.45 2.94
CA ALA A 247 27.99 -6.52 3.91
C ALA A 247 29.14 -7.48 3.56
N CYS A 248 29.29 -7.87 2.29
CA CYS A 248 30.42 -8.68 1.82
C CYS A 248 31.75 -7.97 2.08
N MET A 249 31.86 -6.68 1.74
CA MET A 249 33.05 -5.88 1.98
C MET A 249 33.35 -5.76 3.47
N HIS A 250 32.32 -5.58 4.30
CA HIS A 250 32.47 -5.52 5.76
C HIS A 250 33.04 -6.83 6.33
N VAL A 251 32.45 -7.98 5.93
CA VAL A 251 32.92 -9.30 6.40
C VAL A 251 34.36 -9.57 5.95
N LEU A 252 34.71 -9.26 4.68
CA LEU A 252 36.07 -9.42 4.18
C LEU A 252 37.06 -8.54 4.97
N ALA A 253 36.72 -7.26 5.20
CA ALA A 253 37.59 -6.35 5.94
C ALA A 253 37.82 -6.81 7.37
N VAL A 254 36.81 -7.30 8.07
CA VAL A 254 36.95 -7.79 9.46
C VAL A 254 37.79 -9.06 9.55
N HIS A 255 37.84 -9.90 8.49
CA HIS A 255 38.64 -11.14 8.51
C HIS A 255 40.03 -10.97 7.92
N MET A 256 40.30 -9.85 7.20
CA MET A 256 41.62 -9.59 6.63
C MET A 256 42.50 -8.65 7.48
N TYR A 257 41.92 -7.87 8.34
CA TYR A 257 42.58 -6.89 9.21
C TYR A 257 42.17 -7.07 10.66
#